data_0e7d43b308b6d6f38e191cdea5a4a415
#
_entry.id   0e7d43b308b6d6f38e191cdea5a4a415
#
_cell.length_a   1.000
_cell.length_b   1.000
_cell.length_c   1.000
_cell.angle_alpha   90.00
_cell.angle_beta   90.00
_cell.angle_gamma   90.00
#
_symmetry.space_group_name_H-M   'P 1'
#
loop_
_entity.id
_entity.type
_entity.pdbx_description
1 polymer ?
#
loop_
_entity_poly.entity_id
_entity_poly.type
_entity_poly.pdbx_seq_one_letter_code
_entity_poly.pdbx_strand_id
1 'polypeptide(L)'
;LTLNVYNWGEYISDGSDDSFDTIREFESWYKETYGQSIKVNYDTYASNEDMYNKISSGAVSYDVIIPSDYMVARMREEGMLLELDFDNIPNYEYIDESFRGLYYDPDNQYSVPYTYGIVGIIYNANVVDEADAQGWDLMWNSKYSGNILQFNNSRDAFATAQYKLGLDVNDTDHIQWDAALEELKAQAPYVKSYVMDEVFNMMESGEAAVAPYYAGDYFTMLDAQSDSVDLKFYYPDPTNYFVDAMCIPTSCQNKELAEIFINYMLSSDAAIANAEYISYASPNSLVYENEEYLDNMGEDAIEILYPGIENFAELYNTYAYRNLDTATLDYINTLWENLKIN
;
A
#
# COMPACT_ATOMS: atom_id res chain seq x y z
N LEU A 1 -22.94 17.08 -9.63
CA LEU A 1 -21.52 16.89 -9.86
C LEU A 1 -21.17 15.42 -9.71
N THR A 2 -20.10 14.99 -10.36
CA THR A 2 -19.56 13.62 -10.26
C THR A 2 -18.07 13.71 -10.00
N LEU A 3 -17.57 12.86 -9.10
CA LEU A 3 -16.16 12.66 -8.79
C LEU A 3 -15.84 11.17 -8.99
N ASN A 4 -14.79 10.86 -9.74
CA ASN A 4 -14.33 9.49 -9.97
C ASN A 4 -13.06 9.22 -9.18
N VAL A 5 -13.15 8.32 -8.21
CA VAL A 5 -12.03 7.94 -7.32
C VAL A 5 -11.58 6.53 -7.66
N TYR A 6 -10.29 6.30 -7.74
CA TYR A 6 -9.67 5.01 -8.02
C TYR A 6 -8.63 4.69 -6.95
N ASN A 7 -8.90 3.70 -6.13
CA ASN A 7 -8.12 3.36 -4.94
C ASN A 7 -7.81 1.86 -4.90
N TRP A 8 -7.03 1.45 -3.94
CA TRP A 8 -6.81 0.03 -3.62
C TRP A 8 -8.10 -0.63 -3.12
N GLY A 9 -8.18 -1.96 -3.22
CA GLY A 9 -9.15 -2.74 -2.48
C GLY A 9 -8.91 -2.63 -0.97
N GLU A 10 -9.96 -2.73 -0.15
CA GLU A 10 -9.89 -2.71 1.32
C GLU A 10 -9.13 -1.48 1.90
N TYR A 11 -9.26 -0.30 1.29
CA TYR A 11 -8.40 0.85 1.57
C TYR A 11 -9.13 2.15 1.92
N ILE A 12 -10.40 2.03 2.30
CA ILE A 12 -11.27 3.12 2.77
C ILE A 12 -12.37 2.55 3.66
N SER A 13 -12.76 3.27 4.70
CA SER A 13 -13.95 2.93 5.50
C SER A 13 -15.21 3.11 4.65
N ASP A 14 -15.96 2.03 4.46
CA ASP A 14 -17.01 1.91 3.45
C ASP A 14 -18.43 1.74 4.00
N GLY A 15 -18.58 1.81 5.33
CA GLY A 15 -19.87 1.65 6.02
C GLY A 15 -20.26 0.20 6.29
N SER A 16 -19.41 -0.77 5.95
CA SER A 16 -19.62 -2.16 6.37
C SER A 16 -19.43 -2.30 7.88
N ASP A 17 -20.08 -3.30 8.48
CA ASP A 17 -20.03 -3.57 9.92
C ASP A 17 -20.31 -2.33 10.81
N ASP A 18 -21.22 -1.46 10.36
CA ASP A 18 -21.57 -0.18 11.02
C ASP A 18 -20.41 0.83 11.09
N SER A 19 -19.39 0.68 10.26
CA SER A 19 -18.28 1.62 10.15
C SER A 19 -18.70 2.94 9.50
N PHE A 20 -17.82 3.94 9.59
CA PHE A 20 -18.01 5.23 8.92
C PHE A 20 -17.95 5.05 7.39
N ASP A 21 -18.98 5.43 6.67
CA ASP A 21 -18.99 5.41 5.19
C ASP A 21 -18.40 6.72 4.66
N THR A 22 -17.09 6.72 4.43
CA THR A 22 -16.34 7.91 4.01
C THR A 22 -16.91 8.58 2.75
N ILE A 23 -17.34 7.79 1.78
CA ILE A 23 -17.89 8.30 0.51
C ILE A 23 -19.25 8.95 0.74
N ARG A 24 -20.13 8.28 1.46
CA ARG A 24 -21.48 8.78 1.77
C ARG A 24 -21.43 10.04 2.64
N GLU A 25 -20.57 10.03 3.63
CA GLU A 25 -20.40 11.19 4.54
C GLU A 25 -19.77 12.39 3.80
N PHE A 26 -18.84 12.16 2.86
CA PHE A 26 -18.34 13.20 1.97
C PHE A 26 -19.47 13.78 1.10
N GLU A 27 -20.30 12.95 0.47
CA GLU A 27 -21.43 13.41 -0.36
C GLU A 27 -22.40 14.27 0.47
N SER A 28 -22.67 13.89 1.73
CA SER A 28 -23.54 14.61 2.66
C SER A 28 -22.93 15.92 3.10
N TRP A 29 -21.67 15.88 3.55
CA TRP A 29 -20.91 17.06 3.96
C TRP A 29 -20.77 18.09 2.83
N TYR A 30 -20.47 17.61 1.60
CA TYR A 30 -20.36 18.51 0.44
C TYR A 30 -21.68 19.23 0.15
N LYS A 31 -22.80 18.50 0.22
CA LYS A 31 -24.11 19.08 0.02
C LYS A 31 -24.48 20.11 1.09
N GLU A 32 -24.14 19.84 2.33
CA GLU A 32 -24.38 20.76 3.45
C GLU A 32 -23.51 22.03 3.34
N THR A 33 -22.26 21.87 2.97
CA THR A 33 -21.27 22.95 2.90
C THR A 33 -21.48 23.84 1.68
N TYR A 34 -21.72 23.24 0.50
CA TYR A 34 -21.77 23.97 -0.78
C TYR A 34 -23.18 24.08 -1.37
N GLY A 35 -24.18 23.47 -0.76
CA GLY A 35 -25.58 23.50 -1.24
C GLY A 35 -25.83 22.73 -2.52
N GLN A 36 -24.87 21.95 -3.00
CA GLN A 36 -24.91 21.20 -4.26
C GLN A 36 -24.67 19.71 -4.02
N SER A 37 -25.47 18.86 -4.66
CA SER A 37 -25.28 17.40 -4.57
C SER A 37 -24.13 16.93 -5.46
N ILE A 38 -23.36 16.00 -4.92
CA ILE A 38 -22.28 15.30 -5.61
C ILE A 38 -22.57 13.80 -5.58
N LYS A 39 -22.06 13.08 -6.60
CA LYS A 39 -21.99 11.62 -6.65
C LYS A 39 -20.54 11.20 -6.81
N VAL A 40 -20.04 10.38 -5.90
CA VAL A 40 -18.71 9.76 -6.02
C VAL A 40 -18.88 8.38 -6.64
N ASN A 41 -18.18 8.15 -7.76
CA ASN A 41 -17.96 6.82 -8.30
C ASN A 41 -16.63 6.32 -7.76
N TYR A 42 -16.65 5.17 -7.10
CA TYR A 42 -15.49 4.61 -6.45
C TYR A 42 -15.17 3.25 -7.06
N ASP A 43 -13.99 3.14 -7.67
CA ASP A 43 -13.47 1.92 -8.27
C ASP A 43 -12.18 1.49 -7.54
N THR A 44 -11.84 0.20 -7.62
CA THR A 44 -10.63 -0.36 -7.01
C THR A 44 -9.68 -0.99 -8.00
N TYR A 45 -8.40 -1.08 -7.63
CA TYR A 45 -7.34 -1.77 -8.34
C TYR A 45 -6.51 -2.65 -7.40
N ALA A 46 -5.85 -3.66 -7.95
CA ALA A 46 -5.08 -4.63 -7.19
C ALA A 46 -3.58 -4.32 -7.15
N SER A 47 -3.05 -3.54 -8.10
CA SER A 47 -1.63 -3.16 -8.17
C SER A 47 -1.43 -1.78 -8.79
N ASN A 48 -0.29 -1.14 -8.46
CA ASN A 48 0.12 0.12 -9.09
C ASN A 48 0.21 0.00 -10.61
N GLU A 49 0.71 -1.13 -11.09
CA GLU A 49 0.90 -1.40 -12.52
C GLU A 49 -0.45 -1.50 -13.26
N ASP A 50 -1.45 -2.16 -12.66
CA ASP A 50 -2.80 -2.24 -13.23
C ASP A 50 -3.46 -0.86 -13.29
N MET A 51 -3.35 -0.08 -12.22
CA MET A 51 -3.84 1.30 -12.16
C MET A 51 -3.16 2.16 -13.23
N TYR A 52 -1.83 2.13 -13.28
CA TYR A 52 -1.04 2.88 -14.26
C TYR A 52 -1.42 2.52 -15.70
N ASN A 53 -1.50 1.23 -16.04
CA ASN A 53 -1.88 0.76 -17.36
C ASN A 53 -3.27 1.23 -17.76
N LYS A 54 -4.23 1.21 -16.84
CA LYS A 54 -5.60 1.66 -17.10
C LYS A 54 -5.67 3.16 -17.35
N ILE A 55 -4.96 3.98 -16.58
CA ILE A 55 -4.93 5.44 -16.75
C ILE A 55 -4.15 5.83 -17.99
N SER A 56 -2.97 5.24 -18.22
CA SER A 56 -2.13 5.56 -19.39
C SER A 56 -2.77 5.19 -20.73
N SER A 57 -3.69 4.21 -20.73
CA SER A 57 -4.48 3.85 -21.92
C SER A 57 -5.40 4.98 -22.41
N GLY A 58 -5.73 5.94 -21.52
CA GLY A 58 -6.69 7.03 -21.83
C GLY A 58 -8.14 6.58 -22.00
N ALA A 59 -8.46 5.31 -21.72
CA ALA A 59 -9.81 4.77 -21.90
C ALA A 59 -10.79 5.22 -20.80
N VAL A 60 -10.29 5.64 -19.67
CA VAL A 60 -11.05 6.06 -18.50
C VAL A 60 -10.48 7.36 -17.92
N SER A 61 -11.34 8.12 -17.25
CA SER A 61 -10.98 9.37 -16.59
C SER A 61 -11.26 9.24 -15.11
N TYR A 62 -10.22 9.38 -14.29
CA TYR A 62 -10.34 9.48 -12.85
C TYR A 62 -9.94 10.88 -12.38
N ASP A 63 -10.50 11.29 -11.23
CA ASP A 63 -10.24 12.59 -10.61
C ASP A 63 -9.26 12.49 -9.45
N VAL A 64 -9.34 11.39 -8.67
CA VAL A 64 -8.40 11.10 -7.58
C VAL A 64 -7.92 9.67 -7.70
N ILE A 65 -6.62 9.47 -7.52
CA ILE A 65 -5.94 8.18 -7.43
C ILE A 65 -5.05 8.14 -6.20
N ILE A 66 -4.78 6.94 -5.67
CA ILE A 66 -3.96 6.77 -4.45
C ILE A 66 -2.83 5.75 -4.69
N PRO A 67 -1.85 6.07 -5.55
CA PRO A 67 -0.72 5.19 -5.83
C PRO A 67 0.33 5.17 -4.72
N SER A 68 1.18 4.15 -4.75
CA SER A 68 2.39 4.12 -3.94
C SER A 68 3.45 5.09 -4.48
N ASP A 69 4.37 5.46 -3.62
CA ASP A 69 5.43 6.45 -3.81
C ASP A 69 6.20 6.33 -5.14
N TYR A 70 6.73 5.15 -5.47
CA TYR A 70 7.49 4.96 -6.72
C TYR A 70 6.62 5.18 -7.98
N MET A 71 5.32 4.90 -7.88
CA MET A 71 4.38 5.15 -8.96
C MET A 71 3.99 6.62 -9.04
N VAL A 72 3.87 7.32 -7.90
CA VAL A 72 3.74 8.78 -7.87
C VAL A 72 4.93 9.42 -8.58
N ALA A 73 6.16 9.00 -8.24
CA ALA A 73 7.38 9.49 -8.88
C ALA A 73 7.35 9.28 -10.40
N ARG A 74 7.00 8.08 -10.86
CA ARG A 74 6.87 7.75 -12.29
C ARG A 74 5.85 8.62 -12.99
N MET A 75 4.63 8.67 -12.47
CA MET A 75 3.54 9.44 -13.09
C MET A 75 3.83 10.94 -13.11
N ARG A 76 4.49 11.49 -12.07
CA ARG A 76 4.96 12.88 -12.03
C ARG A 76 6.00 13.13 -13.11
N GLU A 77 7.03 12.29 -13.22
CA GLU A 77 8.10 12.41 -14.22
C GLU A 77 7.60 12.28 -15.65
N GLU A 78 6.58 11.47 -15.87
CA GLU A 78 5.89 11.31 -17.17
C GLU A 78 4.84 12.40 -17.46
N GLY A 79 4.65 13.37 -16.54
CA GLY A 79 3.69 14.47 -16.71
C GLY A 79 2.23 14.03 -16.67
N MET A 80 1.93 12.97 -15.95
CA MET A 80 0.58 12.39 -15.82
C MET A 80 -0.21 12.90 -14.62
N LEU A 81 0.40 13.73 -13.76
CA LEU A 81 -0.23 14.31 -12.56
C LEU A 81 -0.38 15.83 -12.72
N LEU A 82 -1.44 16.37 -12.12
CA LEU A 82 -1.66 17.81 -11.98
C LEU A 82 -1.01 18.32 -10.70
N GLU A 83 -0.42 19.53 -10.76
CA GLU A 83 -0.01 20.25 -9.56
C GLU A 83 -1.23 20.58 -8.70
N LEU A 84 -1.11 20.41 -7.39
CA LEU A 84 -2.16 20.68 -6.41
C LEU A 84 -2.18 22.17 -6.03
N ASP A 85 -3.36 22.70 -5.78
CA ASP A 85 -3.57 23.99 -5.13
C ASP A 85 -3.87 23.77 -3.65
N PHE A 86 -2.87 23.96 -2.80
CA PHE A 86 -3.00 23.73 -1.36
C PHE A 86 -3.89 24.74 -0.64
N ASP A 87 -4.29 25.84 -1.28
CA ASP A 87 -5.33 26.71 -0.77
C ASP A 87 -6.69 25.99 -0.69
N ASN A 88 -6.90 24.96 -1.52
CA ASN A 88 -8.05 24.07 -1.50
C ASN A 88 -7.86 22.85 -0.56
N ILE A 89 -6.67 22.66 0.00
CA ILE A 89 -6.31 21.53 0.87
C ILE A 89 -5.73 22.05 2.21
N PRO A 90 -6.44 22.89 2.96
CA PRO A 90 -5.91 23.47 4.21
C PRO A 90 -5.53 22.40 5.25
N ASN A 91 -6.23 21.26 5.29
CA ASN A 91 -5.90 20.17 6.21
C ASN A 91 -4.54 19.50 5.94
N TYR A 92 -3.83 19.86 4.86
CA TYR A 92 -2.46 19.43 4.62
C TYR A 92 -1.51 19.84 5.76
N GLU A 93 -1.86 20.87 6.52
CA GLU A 93 -1.11 21.29 7.70
C GLU A 93 -0.94 20.18 8.75
N TYR A 94 -1.86 19.21 8.81
CA TYR A 94 -1.83 18.09 9.75
C TYR A 94 -0.94 16.92 9.29
N ILE A 95 -0.44 16.93 8.05
CA ILE A 95 0.53 15.95 7.60
C ILE A 95 1.87 16.21 8.27
N ASP A 96 2.41 15.20 8.96
CA ASP A 96 3.71 15.28 9.65
C ASP A 96 4.84 15.69 8.70
N GLU A 97 5.75 16.51 9.18
CA GLU A 97 6.88 17.03 8.38
C GLU A 97 7.79 15.92 7.84
N SER A 98 7.88 14.77 8.53
CA SER A 98 8.68 13.62 8.10
C SER A 98 8.20 13.00 6.78
N PHE A 99 6.94 13.27 6.39
CA PHE A 99 6.32 12.78 5.15
C PHE A 99 6.27 13.84 4.05
N ARG A 100 6.90 15.00 4.26
CA ARG A 100 6.97 16.08 3.26
C ARG A 100 8.33 16.10 2.58
N GLY A 101 8.33 16.43 1.29
CA GLY A 101 9.57 16.54 0.52
C GLY A 101 10.30 15.22 0.32
N LEU A 102 9.60 14.10 0.37
CA LEU A 102 10.15 12.78 0.07
C LEU A 102 10.47 12.66 -1.42
N TYR A 103 11.35 11.71 -1.78
CA TYR A 103 11.90 11.62 -3.13
C TYR A 103 10.87 11.58 -4.26
N TYR A 104 9.69 11.03 -4.00
CA TYR A 104 8.66 10.89 -5.02
C TYR A 104 7.96 12.21 -5.37
N ASP A 105 7.95 13.18 -4.44
CA ASP A 105 7.40 14.53 -4.64
C ASP A 105 8.22 15.56 -3.81
N PRO A 106 9.48 15.83 -4.19
CA PRO A 106 10.40 16.59 -3.35
C PRO A 106 9.97 18.04 -3.08
N ASP A 107 9.15 18.61 -3.95
CA ASP A 107 8.64 19.97 -3.83
C ASP A 107 7.24 20.03 -3.24
N ASN A 108 6.64 18.89 -2.86
CA ASN A 108 5.27 18.76 -2.34
C ASN A 108 4.22 19.42 -3.25
N GLN A 109 4.26 19.12 -4.54
CA GLN A 109 3.41 19.79 -5.53
C GLN A 109 2.31 18.89 -6.10
N TYR A 110 2.48 17.55 -6.08
CA TYR A 110 1.65 16.63 -6.84
C TYR A 110 0.88 15.63 -5.98
N SER A 111 1.18 15.55 -4.70
CA SER A 111 0.68 14.49 -3.85
C SER A 111 0.40 14.91 -2.42
N VAL A 112 -0.51 14.19 -1.77
CA VAL A 112 -0.79 14.30 -0.34
C VAL A 112 -0.67 12.91 0.29
N PRO A 113 0.26 12.67 1.23
CA PRO A 113 0.39 11.39 1.91
C PRO A 113 -0.94 10.95 2.53
N TYR A 114 -1.31 9.68 2.31
CA TYR A 114 -2.54 9.08 2.83
C TYR A 114 -2.26 8.08 3.93
N THR A 115 -1.41 7.10 3.64
CA THR A 115 -0.96 6.08 4.58
C THR A 115 0.52 5.81 4.38
N TYR A 116 1.11 5.12 5.33
CA TYR A 116 2.45 4.56 5.18
C TYR A 116 2.52 3.19 5.84
N GLY A 117 3.56 2.42 5.52
CA GLY A 117 3.70 1.10 6.09
C GLY A 117 5.01 0.44 5.76
N ILE A 118 5.09 -0.80 6.21
CA ILE A 118 6.25 -1.66 6.09
C ILE A 118 5.75 -3.04 5.66
N VAL A 119 6.46 -3.68 4.75
CA VAL A 119 6.17 -5.07 4.35
C VAL A 119 6.74 -6.02 5.40
N GLY A 120 5.92 -6.98 5.82
CA GLY A 120 6.34 -8.02 6.74
C GLY A 120 5.98 -9.42 6.26
N ILE A 121 6.12 -10.39 7.13
CA ILE A 121 5.68 -11.76 6.90
C ILE A 121 4.58 -12.11 7.90
N ILE A 122 3.44 -12.53 7.38
CA ILE A 122 2.32 -13.08 8.12
C ILE A 122 2.45 -14.60 8.11
N TYR A 123 2.29 -15.24 9.25
CA TYR A 123 2.34 -16.70 9.32
C TYR A 123 1.32 -17.27 10.31
N ASN A 124 0.86 -18.49 10.05
CA ASN A 124 -0.02 -19.22 10.95
C ASN A 124 0.81 -20.02 11.96
N ALA A 125 0.81 -19.60 13.22
CA ALA A 125 1.61 -20.22 14.29
C ALA A 125 1.15 -21.63 14.64
N ASN A 126 -0.05 -22.05 14.22
CA ASN A 126 -0.48 -23.44 14.33
C ASN A 126 0.19 -24.38 13.31
N VAL A 127 0.84 -23.84 12.28
CA VAL A 127 1.51 -24.58 11.20
C VAL A 127 3.01 -24.32 11.19
N VAL A 128 3.40 -23.06 11.37
CA VAL A 128 4.81 -22.62 11.30
C VAL A 128 5.43 -22.62 12.70
N ASP A 129 6.57 -23.30 12.85
CA ASP A 129 7.33 -23.24 14.09
C ASP A 129 7.93 -21.84 14.27
N GLU A 130 7.80 -21.26 15.44
CA GLU A 130 8.30 -19.92 15.75
C GLU A 130 9.81 -19.77 15.49
N ALA A 131 10.58 -20.83 15.68
CA ALA A 131 12.02 -20.86 15.42
C ALA A 131 12.34 -20.68 13.90
N ASP A 132 11.42 -21.02 13.01
CA ASP A 132 11.55 -20.84 11.57
C ASP A 132 11.08 -19.44 11.08
N ALA A 133 10.33 -18.72 11.92
CA ALA A 133 9.77 -17.40 11.61
C ALA A 133 10.84 -16.30 11.76
N GLN A 134 11.84 -16.30 10.88
CA GLN A 134 12.97 -15.38 10.90
C GLN A 134 13.40 -14.98 9.48
N GLY A 135 13.61 -13.67 9.28
CA GLY A 135 14.08 -13.12 8.00
C GLY A 135 13.20 -13.52 6.83
N TRP A 136 13.73 -13.42 5.63
CA TRP A 136 13.05 -13.84 4.40
C TRP A 136 13.12 -15.34 4.13
N ASP A 137 14.02 -16.06 4.81
CA ASP A 137 14.25 -17.49 4.57
C ASP A 137 13.02 -18.37 4.82
N LEU A 138 12.08 -17.93 5.66
CA LEU A 138 10.80 -18.61 5.87
C LEU A 138 10.05 -18.82 4.54
N MET A 139 10.11 -17.84 3.63
CA MET A 139 9.47 -17.89 2.31
C MET A 139 10.11 -18.92 1.36
N TRP A 140 11.29 -19.45 1.68
CA TRP A 140 12.04 -20.48 0.94
C TRP A 140 12.14 -21.79 1.71
N ASN A 141 11.47 -21.92 2.85
CA ASN A 141 11.57 -23.11 3.68
C ASN A 141 10.71 -24.25 3.11
N SER A 142 11.35 -25.27 2.57
CA SER A 142 10.68 -26.43 1.97
C SER A 142 9.77 -27.21 2.92
N LYS A 143 9.92 -27.05 4.25
CA LYS A 143 9.05 -27.63 5.26
C LYS A 143 7.60 -27.15 5.10
N TYR A 144 7.41 -25.94 4.57
CA TYR A 144 6.10 -25.33 4.37
C TYR A 144 5.67 -25.31 2.90
N SER A 145 6.29 -26.15 2.06
CA SER A 145 5.95 -26.29 0.65
C SER A 145 4.45 -26.49 0.43
N GLY A 146 3.88 -25.73 -0.51
CA GLY A 146 2.45 -25.74 -0.80
C GLY A 146 1.58 -24.95 0.19
N ASN A 147 2.20 -24.25 1.17
CA ASN A 147 1.54 -23.36 2.13
C ASN A 147 2.07 -21.93 2.08
N ILE A 148 2.95 -21.61 1.15
CA ILE A 148 3.57 -20.29 0.99
C ILE A 148 2.88 -19.53 -0.13
N LEU A 149 2.49 -18.29 0.12
CA LEU A 149 2.01 -17.34 -0.86
C LEU A 149 3.13 -16.39 -1.29
N GLN A 150 3.04 -15.86 -2.49
CA GLN A 150 3.93 -14.82 -2.99
C GLN A 150 3.10 -13.70 -3.65
N PHE A 151 3.62 -12.49 -3.67
CA PHE A 151 3.01 -11.36 -4.36
C PHE A 151 2.78 -11.63 -5.84
N ASN A 152 1.62 -11.23 -6.35
CA ASN A 152 1.29 -11.26 -7.77
C ASN A 152 1.54 -9.91 -8.46
N ASN A 153 2.58 -9.21 -8.06
CA ASN A 153 3.14 -8.06 -8.77
C ASN A 153 4.67 -8.17 -8.81
N SER A 154 5.28 -7.61 -9.85
CA SER A 154 6.70 -7.77 -10.11
C SER A 154 7.58 -7.09 -9.06
N ARG A 155 7.27 -5.85 -8.67
CA ARG A 155 8.14 -5.10 -7.75
C ARG A 155 8.23 -5.78 -6.39
N ASP A 156 7.09 -6.13 -5.78
CA ASP A 156 7.09 -6.76 -4.47
C ASP A 156 7.65 -8.17 -4.51
N ALA A 157 7.28 -8.99 -5.52
CA ALA A 157 7.81 -10.34 -5.63
C ALA A 157 9.33 -10.37 -5.77
N PHE A 158 9.90 -9.56 -6.67
CA PHE A 158 11.36 -9.45 -6.82
C PHE A 158 12.02 -8.91 -5.57
N ALA A 159 11.40 -7.93 -4.88
CA ALA A 159 11.96 -7.35 -3.67
C ALA A 159 12.15 -8.39 -2.56
N THR A 160 11.25 -9.35 -2.40
CA THR A 160 11.43 -10.43 -1.39
C THR A 160 12.73 -11.19 -1.60
N ALA A 161 13.06 -11.50 -2.85
CA ALA A 161 14.32 -12.16 -3.21
C ALA A 161 15.52 -11.23 -3.10
N GLN A 162 15.38 -9.98 -3.52
CA GLN A 162 16.46 -8.99 -3.43
C GLN A 162 16.87 -8.70 -1.98
N TYR A 163 15.91 -8.47 -1.08
CA TYR A 163 16.17 -8.31 0.35
C TYR A 163 16.80 -9.55 0.97
N LYS A 164 16.31 -10.74 0.62
CA LYS A 164 16.90 -12.02 1.06
C LYS A 164 18.36 -12.13 0.66
N LEU A 165 18.70 -11.70 -0.56
CA LEU A 165 20.07 -11.75 -1.10
C LEU A 165 20.94 -10.54 -0.67
N GLY A 166 20.38 -9.56 0.03
CA GLY A 166 21.08 -8.32 0.38
C GLY A 166 21.37 -7.43 -0.84
N LEU A 167 20.52 -7.48 -1.87
CA LEU A 167 20.63 -6.66 -3.08
C LEU A 167 19.87 -5.36 -2.94
N ASP A 168 20.26 -4.34 -3.73
CA ASP A 168 19.52 -3.09 -3.83
C ASP A 168 18.28 -3.28 -4.72
N VAL A 169 17.08 -3.03 -4.16
CA VAL A 169 15.80 -3.12 -4.88
C VAL A 169 15.64 -2.05 -5.97
N ASN A 170 16.55 -1.09 -6.03
CA ASN A 170 16.55 0.03 -6.99
C ASN A 170 17.71 -0.05 -7.98
N ASP A 171 18.50 -1.11 -7.95
CA ASP A 171 19.64 -1.28 -8.86
C ASP A 171 19.16 -1.37 -10.33
N THR A 172 19.87 -0.71 -11.22
CA THR A 172 19.64 -0.77 -12.67
C THR A 172 20.55 -1.79 -13.38
N ASP A 173 21.42 -2.48 -12.64
CA ASP A 173 22.23 -3.57 -13.17
C ASP A 173 21.36 -4.83 -13.33
N HIS A 174 21.14 -5.26 -14.55
CA HIS A 174 20.34 -6.43 -14.88
C HIS A 174 20.83 -7.72 -14.22
N ILE A 175 22.11 -7.84 -13.89
CA ILE A 175 22.67 -9.01 -13.20
C ILE A 175 22.03 -9.18 -11.81
N GLN A 176 21.73 -8.08 -11.12
CA GLN A 176 21.05 -8.12 -9.81
C GLN A 176 19.62 -8.70 -9.95
N TRP A 177 18.92 -8.32 -11.01
CA TRP A 177 17.58 -8.81 -11.30
C TRP A 177 17.58 -10.28 -11.75
N ASP A 178 18.60 -10.69 -12.52
CA ASP A 178 18.80 -12.10 -12.88
C ASP A 178 19.03 -12.96 -11.63
N ALA A 179 19.84 -12.49 -10.68
CA ALA A 179 20.07 -13.20 -9.43
C ALA A 179 18.77 -13.35 -8.61
N ALA A 180 17.97 -12.30 -8.54
CA ALA A 180 16.67 -12.35 -7.87
C ALA A 180 15.70 -13.29 -8.58
N LEU A 181 15.68 -13.32 -9.92
CA LEU A 181 14.87 -14.27 -10.69
C LEU A 181 15.24 -15.73 -10.37
N GLU A 182 16.53 -16.06 -10.34
CA GLU A 182 16.95 -17.43 -10.01
C GLU A 182 16.55 -17.82 -8.58
N GLU A 183 16.56 -16.88 -7.65
CA GLU A 183 16.06 -17.09 -6.28
C GLU A 183 14.55 -17.33 -6.26
N LEU A 184 13.77 -16.56 -7.03
CA LEU A 184 12.31 -16.77 -7.17
C LEU A 184 11.98 -18.10 -7.86
N LYS A 185 12.76 -18.52 -8.86
CA LYS A 185 12.61 -19.86 -9.47
C LYS A 185 12.90 -20.98 -8.48
N ALA A 186 13.87 -20.79 -7.59
CA ALA A 186 14.15 -21.75 -6.52
C ALA A 186 13.00 -21.82 -5.50
N GLN A 187 12.30 -20.72 -5.27
CA GLN A 187 11.12 -20.65 -4.42
C GLN A 187 9.87 -21.27 -5.05
N ALA A 188 9.71 -21.14 -6.36
CA ALA A 188 8.49 -21.49 -7.09
C ALA A 188 7.90 -22.87 -6.74
N PRO A 189 8.70 -23.96 -6.54
CA PRO A 189 8.17 -25.26 -6.13
C PRO A 189 7.48 -25.27 -4.75
N TYR A 190 7.75 -24.28 -3.91
CA TYR A 190 7.18 -24.17 -2.56
C TYR A 190 5.94 -23.26 -2.52
N VAL A 191 5.78 -22.40 -3.53
CA VAL A 191 4.69 -21.43 -3.62
C VAL A 191 3.38 -22.12 -3.98
N LYS A 192 2.36 -21.90 -3.16
CA LYS A 192 1.00 -22.36 -3.43
C LYS A 192 0.32 -21.50 -4.49
N SER A 193 0.43 -20.20 -4.36
CA SER A 193 -0.19 -19.24 -5.26
C SER A 193 0.52 -17.89 -5.22
N TYR A 194 0.43 -17.17 -6.33
CA TYR A 194 0.76 -15.74 -6.40
C TYR A 194 -0.53 -14.95 -6.23
N VAL A 195 -0.58 -14.06 -5.26
CA VAL A 195 -1.81 -13.39 -4.81
C VAL A 195 -1.62 -11.89 -4.61
N MET A 196 -2.71 -11.17 -4.65
CA MET A 196 -2.90 -9.86 -4.06
C MET A 196 -4.06 -9.98 -3.07
N ASP A 197 -5.25 -9.47 -3.36
CA ASP A 197 -6.39 -9.49 -2.42
C ASP A 197 -6.86 -10.91 -2.02
N GLU A 198 -6.54 -11.95 -2.81
CA GLU A 198 -6.83 -13.33 -2.44
C GLU A 198 -6.11 -13.80 -1.17
N VAL A 199 -5.05 -13.09 -0.76
CA VAL A 199 -4.30 -13.37 0.47
C VAL A 199 -5.19 -13.38 1.70
N PHE A 200 -6.17 -12.48 1.80
CA PHE A 200 -7.08 -12.38 2.94
C PHE A 200 -7.78 -13.72 3.18
N ASN A 201 -8.56 -14.18 2.24
CA ASN A 201 -9.30 -15.43 2.38
C ASN A 201 -8.38 -16.64 2.63
N MET A 202 -7.22 -16.70 1.97
CA MET A 202 -6.32 -17.86 2.08
C MET A 202 -5.60 -17.92 3.42
N MET A 203 -5.24 -16.78 4.01
CA MET A 203 -4.62 -16.74 5.33
C MET A 203 -5.65 -16.89 6.44
N GLU A 204 -6.78 -16.20 6.37
CA GLU A 204 -7.86 -16.24 7.35
C GLU A 204 -8.48 -17.63 7.52
N SER A 205 -8.62 -18.37 6.43
CA SER A 205 -9.16 -19.73 6.43
C SER A 205 -8.14 -20.82 6.79
N GLY A 206 -6.83 -20.50 6.78
CA GLY A 206 -5.75 -21.46 6.94
C GLY A 206 -5.46 -22.29 5.68
N GLU A 207 -5.97 -21.86 4.51
CA GLU A 207 -5.63 -22.50 3.23
C GLU A 207 -4.15 -22.31 2.89
N ALA A 208 -3.53 -21.21 3.33
CA ALA A 208 -2.11 -20.97 3.31
C ALA A 208 -1.59 -20.66 4.72
N ALA A 209 -0.29 -20.75 4.95
CA ALA A 209 0.32 -20.60 6.24
C ALA A 209 1.40 -19.51 6.31
N VAL A 210 1.90 -19.03 5.18
CA VAL A 210 2.96 -17.99 5.11
C VAL A 210 2.64 -17.07 3.95
N ALA A 211 2.67 -15.76 4.19
CA ALA A 211 2.54 -14.75 3.16
C ALA A 211 3.41 -13.52 3.47
N PRO A 212 4.14 -12.98 2.51
CA PRO A 212 4.67 -11.63 2.60
C PRO A 212 3.51 -10.68 2.35
N TYR A 213 3.27 -9.71 3.21
CA TYR A 213 2.22 -8.73 2.97
C TYR A 213 2.43 -7.45 3.80
N TYR A 214 1.55 -6.48 3.61
CA TYR A 214 1.64 -5.17 4.25
C TYR A 214 1.14 -5.23 5.70
N ALA A 215 1.82 -4.51 6.61
CA ALA A 215 1.55 -4.58 8.05
C ALA A 215 0.09 -4.26 8.43
N GLY A 216 -0.53 -3.28 7.73
CA GLY A 216 -1.92 -2.92 8.01
C GLY A 216 -2.90 -4.06 7.74
N ASP A 217 -2.73 -4.76 6.62
CA ASP A 217 -3.61 -5.86 6.22
C ASP A 217 -3.53 -7.07 7.17
N TYR A 218 -2.42 -7.21 7.89
CA TYR A 218 -2.31 -8.23 8.94
C TYR A 218 -3.41 -8.10 9.99
N PHE A 219 -3.74 -6.87 10.41
CA PHE A 219 -4.77 -6.67 11.44
C PHE A 219 -6.17 -6.99 10.92
N THR A 220 -6.46 -6.65 9.66
CA THR A 220 -7.71 -7.06 9.00
C THR A 220 -7.85 -8.58 8.97
N MET A 221 -6.77 -9.29 8.60
CA MET A 221 -6.76 -10.76 8.60
C MET A 221 -6.85 -11.36 10.00
N LEU A 222 -6.21 -10.72 10.99
CA LEU A 222 -6.24 -11.16 12.38
C LEU A 222 -7.67 -11.13 12.95
N ASP A 223 -8.43 -10.09 12.63
CA ASP A 223 -9.81 -9.95 13.08
C ASP A 223 -10.76 -10.95 12.42
N ALA A 224 -10.47 -11.36 11.18
CA ALA A 224 -11.30 -12.26 10.39
C ALA A 224 -10.84 -13.73 10.41
N GLN A 225 -9.72 -14.05 11.07
CA GLN A 225 -9.18 -15.40 11.09
C GLN A 225 -10.14 -16.43 11.69
N SER A 226 -10.14 -17.64 11.15
CA SER A 226 -10.92 -18.76 11.69
C SER A 226 -10.35 -19.28 13.02
N ASP A 227 -11.18 -19.96 13.82
CA ASP A 227 -10.78 -20.54 15.12
C ASP A 227 -9.59 -21.52 15.05
N SER A 228 -9.30 -22.07 13.87
CA SER A 228 -8.19 -23.00 13.64
C SER A 228 -6.88 -22.31 13.22
N VAL A 229 -6.89 -21.00 13.05
CA VAL A 229 -5.77 -20.19 12.60
C VAL A 229 -5.29 -19.29 13.74
N ASP A 230 -3.97 -19.16 13.89
CA ASP A 230 -3.31 -18.22 14.81
C ASP A 230 -2.31 -17.40 14.01
N LEU A 231 -2.75 -16.28 13.42
CA LEU A 231 -1.90 -15.41 12.63
C LEU A 231 -0.95 -14.61 13.52
N LYS A 232 0.29 -14.57 13.10
CA LYS A 232 1.37 -13.78 13.67
C LYS A 232 2.08 -13.00 12.58
N PHE A 233 2.81 -11.96 12.98
CA PHE A 233 3.50 -11.05 12.08
C PHE A 233 4.90 -10.73 12.58
N TYR A 234 5.84 -10.55 11.66
CA TYR A 234 7.16 -9.97 11.98
C TYR A 234 7.72 -9.21 10.77
N TYR A 235 8.64 -8.29 11.03
CA TYR A 235 9.41 -7.60 10.01
C TYR A 235 10.72 -8.35 9.73
N PRO A 236 10.92 -8.86 8.50
CA PRO A 236 12.25 -9.28 8.07
C PRO A 236 13.15 -8.04 7.89
N ASP A 237 14.44 -8.17 8.13
CA ASP A 237 15.40 -7.08 7.97
C ASP A 237 16.47 -7.51 6.94
N PRO A 238 16.64 -6.77 5.83
CA PRO A 238 15.92 -5.56 5.40
C PRO A 238 14.50 -5.85 4.85
N THR A 239 13.67 -4.80 4.74
CA THR A 239 12.34 -4.89 4.13
C THR A 239 11.89 -3.58 3.48
N ASN A 240 10.77 -3.58 2.76
CA ASN A 240 10.23 -2.40 2.10
C ASN A 240 9.50 -1.48 3.08
N TYR A 241 9.79 -0.18 2.97
CA TYR A 241 9.07 0.94 3.57
C TYR A 241 8.38 1.71 2.46
N PHE A 242 7.13 2.07 2.62
CA PHE A 242 6.35 2.74 1.57
C PHE A 242 5.44 3.84 2.12
N VAL A 243 5.08 4.76 1.23
CA VAL A 243 4.05 5.79 1.44
C VAL A 243 3.08 5.72 0.26
N ASP A 244 1.79 5.67 0.55
CA ASP A 244 0.75 5.82 -0.46
C ASP A 244 0.19 7.23 -0.40
N ALA A 245 -0.01 7.85 -1.54
CA ALA A 245 -0.38 9.26 -1.59
C ALA A 245 -1.52 9.53 -2.57
N MET A 246 -2.41 10.45 -2.18
CA MET A 246 -3.51 10.94 -3.01
C MET A 246 -2.98 11.89 -4.07
N CYS A 247 -3.31 11.65 -5.33
CA CYS A 247 -2.89 12.42 -6.49
C CYS A 247 -4.07 12.70 -7.41
N ILE A 248 -3.91 13.71 -8.26
CA ILE A 248 -4.88 14.09 -9.30
C ILE A 248 -4.26 13.84 -10.68
N PRO A 249 -4.75 12.84 -11.45
CA PRO A 249 -4.24 12.58 -12.77
C PRO A 249 -4.66 13.67 -13.77
N THR A 250 -3.89 13.85 -14.84
CA THR A 250 -4.18 14.84 -15.90
C THR A 250 -5.50 14.58 -16.64
N SER A 251 -6.10 13.40 -16.46
CA SER A 251 -7.45 13.08 -16.98
C SER A 251 -8.58 13.68 -16.16
N CYS A 252 -8.28 14.25 -14.99
CA CYS A 252 -9.26 14.84 -14.08
C CYS A 252 -10.13 15.89 -14.76
N GLN A 253 -11.45 15.82 -14.52
CA GLN A 253 -12.43 16.72 -15.12
C GLN A 253 -12.76 17.91 -14.21
N ASN A 254 -12.55 17.80 -12.91
CA ASN A 254 -12.82 18.88 -11.95
C ASN A 254 -11.78 18.85 -10.81
N LYS A 255 -10.68 19.57 -11.05
CA LYS A 255 -9.52 19.61 -10.14
C LYS A 255 -9.88 20.16 -8.77
N GLU A 256 -10.63 21.26 -8.69
CA GLU A 256 -11.04 21.87 -7.43
C GLU A 256 -11.88 20.90 -6.59
N LEU A 257 -12.80 20.17 -7.23
CA LEU A 257 -13.60 19.16 -6.55
C LEU A 257 -12.74 18.00 -6.03
N ALA A 258 -11.75 17.57 -6.81
CA ALA A 258 -10.79 16.54 -6.38
C ALA A 258 -9.94 17.00 -5.19
N GLU A 259 -9.49 18.26 -5.18
CA GLU A 259 -8.77 18.86 -4.06
C GLU A 259 -9.63 18.96 -2.80
N ILE A 260 -10.90 19.34 -2.94
CA ILE A 260 -11.86 19.35 -1.82
C ILE A 260 -12.06 17.93 -1.24
N PHE A 261 -12.13 16.92 -2.09
CA PHE A 261 -12.20 15.52 -1.62
C PHE A 261 -10.93 15.12 -0.87
N ILE A 262 -9.75 15.43 -1.41
CA ILE A 262 -8.46 15.18 -0.74
C ILE A 262 -8.43 15.89 0.63
N ASN A 263 -8.87 17.14 0.69
CA ASN A 263 -8.95 17.87 1.95
C ASN A 263 -9.89 17.21 2.96
N TYR A 264 -11.04 16.72 2.49
CA TYR A 264 -11.99 16.00 3.34
C TYR A 264 -11.40 14.71 3.91
N MET A 265 -10.66 13.96 3.10
CA MET A 265 -9.95 12.74 3.54
C MET A 265 -8.94 13.00 4.67
N LEU A 266 -8.44 14.23 4.80
CA LEU A 266 -7.53 14.66 5.87
C LEU A 266 -8.26 15.22 7.10
N SER A 267 -9.58 15.35 7.06
CA SER A 267 -10.35 15.80 8.23
C SER A 267 -10.29 14.79 9.38
N SER A 268 -10.47 15.25 10.60
CA SER A 268 -10.43 14.39 11.79
C SER A 268 -11.34 13.16 11.65
N ASP A 269 -12.61 13.38 11.28
CA ASP A 269 -13.60 12.31 11.21
C ASP A 269 -13.25 11.27 10.15
N ALA A 270 -12.92 11.70 8.93
CA ALA A 270 -12.58 10.80 7.83
C ALA A 270 -11.22 10.11 8.04
N ALA A 271 -10.19 10.86 8.46
CA ALA A 271 -8.85 10.33 8.61
C ALA A 271 -8.76 9.28 9.74
N ILE A 272 -9.39 9.55 10.89
CA ILE A 272 -9.44 8.59 12.00
C ILE A 272 -10.24 7.35 11.61
N ALA A 273 -11.44 7.53 11.05
CA ALA A 273 -12.28 6.41 10.64
C ALA A 273 -11.61 5.51 9.59
N ASN A 274 -10.92 6.12 8.62
CA ASN A 274 -10.16 5.36 7.64
C ASN A 274 -8.98 4.61 8.27
N ALA A 275 -8.21 5.26 9.14
CA ALA A 275 -7.07 4.62 9.81
C ALA A 275 -7.51 3.43 10.69
N GLU A 276 -8.60 3.57 11.45
CA GLU A 276 -9.16 2.48 12.25
C GLU A 276 -9.65 1.32 11.38
N TYR A 277 -10.38 1.63 10.30
CA TYR A 277 -11.00 0.62 9.44
C TYR A 277 -9.98 -0.17 8.64
N ILE A 278 -9.02 0.52 7.99
CA ILE A 278 -8.01 -0.12 7.15
C ILE A 278 -6.80 -0.62 7.94
N SER A 279 -6.65 -0.20 9.20
CA SER A 279 -5.53 -0.56 10.10
C SER A 279 -4.14 -0.21 9.56
N TYR A 280 -4.02 0.81 8.71
CA TYR A 280 -2.73 1.33 8.24
C TYR A 280 -2.30 2.53 9.08
N ALA A 281 -1.00 2.69 9.22
CA ALA A 281 -0.43 3.88 9.86
C ALA A 281 -0.75 5.14 9.05
N SER A 282 -1.10 6.20 9.75
CA SER A 282 -1.44 7.49 9.16
C SER A 282 -0.33 8.52 9.38
N PRO A 283 0.05 9.27 8.33
CA PRO A 283 0.96 10.41 8.47
C PRO A 283 0.28 11.68 9.00
N ASN A 284 -1.01 11.61 9.34
CA ASN A 284 -1.83 12.72 9.79
C ASN A 284 -1.82 12.81 11.33
N SER A 285 -1.37 13.94 11.89
CA SER A 285 -1.28 14.15 13.35
C SER A 285 -2.64 14.09 14.06
N LEU A 286 -3.73 14.45 13.38
CA LEU A 286 -5.09 14.27 13.93
C LEU A 286 -5.42 12.80 14.23
N VAL A 287 -4.72 11.85 13.63
CA VAL A 287 -4.89 10.41 13.86
C VAL A 287 -3.93 9.91 14.93
N TYR A 288 -2.62 10.00 14.71
CA TYR A 288 -1.64 9.37 15.61
C TYR A 288 -1.47 10.08 16.96
N GLU A 289 -2.03 11.29 17.13
CA GLU A 289 -2.13 12.00 18.41
C GLU A 289 -3.51 11.82 19.07
N ASN A 290 -4.47 11.14 18.43
CA ASN A 290 -5.81 10.95 18.97
C ASN A 290 -5.81 9.81 20.01
N GLU A 291 -6.11 10.14 21.27
CA GLU A 291 -6.09 9.17 22.37
C GLU A 291 -7.11 8.04 22.18
N GLU A 292 -8.31 8.35 21.64
CA GLU A 292 -9.35 7.34 21.39
C GLU A 292 -8.93 6.36 20.29
N TYR A 293 -8.33 6.85 19.20
CA TYR A 293 -7.76 6.02 18.16
C TYR A 293 -6.68 5.08 18.71
N LEU A 294 -5.73 5.62 19.50
CA LEU A 294 -4.65 4.82 20.07
C LEU A 294 -5.17 3.74 21.02
N ASP A 295 -6.17 4.09 21.85
CA ASP A 295 -6.82 3.13 22.76
C ASP A 295 -7.59 2.04 22.00
N ASN A 296 -8.33 2.42 20.93
CA ASN A 296 -9.11 1.49 20.11
C ASN A 296 -8.22 0.50 19.34
N MET A 297 -7.10 0.97 18.79
CA MET A 297 -6.13 0.12 18.08
C MET A 297 -5.39 -0.83 19.02
N GLY A 298 -5.10 -0.38 20.24
CA GLY A 298 -4.37 -1.14 21.25
C GLY A 298 -2.85 -1.07 21.10
N GLU A 299 -2.14 -1.29 22.20
CA GLU A 299 -0.69 -1.11 22.32
C GLU A 299 0.10 -1.98 21.30
N ASP A 300 -0.27 -3.26 21.17
CA ASP A 300 0.42 -4.20 20.28
C ASP A 300 0.29 -3.78 18.80
N ALA A 301 -0.89 -3.28 18.39
CA ALA A 301 -1.10 -2.82 17.03
C ALA A 301 -0.32 -1.52 16.76
N ILE A 302 -0.32 -0.58 17.70
CA ILE A 302 0.43 0.67 17.56
C ILE A 302 1.94 0.40 17.49
N GLU A 303 2.48 -0.54 18.27
CA GLU A 303 3.90 -0.92 18.20
C GLU A 303 4.28 -1.47 16.82
N ILE A 304 3.41 -2.25 16.18
CA ILE A 304 3.64 -2.78 14.83
C ILE A 304 3.46 -1.70 13.75
N LEU A 305 2.39 -0.89 13.83
CA LEU A 305 2.06 0.09 12.79
C LEU A 305 2.98 1.33 12.80
N TYR A 306 3.43 1.74 13.98
CA TYR A 306 4.24 2.97 14.17
C TYR A 306 5.62 2.67 14.78
N PRO A 307 6.42 1.73 14.21
CA PRO A 307 7.70 1.33 14.79
C PRO A 307 8.74 2.44 14.59
N GLY A 308 8.85 3.37 15.56
CA GLY A 308 9.85 4.44 15.52
C GLY A 308 9.64 5.41 14.35
N ILE A 309 8.54 6.15 14.36
CA ILE A 309 8.21 7.19 13.35
C ILE A 309 9.37 8.19 13.16
N GLU A 310 10.15 8.45 14.21
CA GLU A 310 11.33 9.32 14.18
C GLU A 310 12.46 8.79 13.28
N ASN A 311 12.51 7.49 13.03
CA ASN A 311 13.51 6.84 12.17
C ASN A 311 12.94 6.50 10.78
N PHE A 312 11.63 6.71 10.56
CA PHE A 312 10.96 6.31 9.32
C PHE A 312 11.63 6.90 8.09
N ALA A 313 11.95 8.19 8.10
CA ALA A 313 12.54 8.87 6.95
C ALA A 313 13.90 8.27 6.54
N GLU A 314 14.75 7.85 7.51
CA GLU A 314 16.04 7.22 7.23
C GLU A 314 15.87 5.83 6.61
N LEU A 315 15.02 4.99 7.21
CA LEU A 315 14.72 3.65 6.73
C LEU A 315 14.00 3.69 5.37
N TYR A 316 13.05 4.60 5.22
CA TYR A 316 12.37 4.86 3.96
C TYR A 316 13.35 5.25 2.85
N ASN A 317 14.25 6.19 3.09
CA ASN A 317 15.24 6.60 2.09
C ASN A 317 16.19 5.47 1.69
N THR A 318 16.41 4.50 2.57
CA THR A 318 17.30 3.37 2.33
C THR A 318 16.60 2.23 1.58
N TYR A 319 15.34 1.91 1.91
CA TYR A 319 14.68 0.67 1.51
C TYR A 319 13.43 0.86 0.64
N ALA A 320 12.92 2.08 0.47
CA ALA A 320 11.76 2.33 -0.39
C ALA A 320 12.07 2.07 -1.87
N TYR A 321 11.07 1.64 -2.61
CA TYR A 321 11.20 1.54 -4.06
C TYR A 321 11.31 2.93 -4.67
N ARG A 322 12.15 3.05 -5.70
CA ARG A 322 12.24 4.23 -6.54
C ARG A 322 11.68 3.94 -7.92
N ASN A 323 11.30 4.99 -8.63
CA ASN A 323 11.04 4.85 -10.05
C ASN A 323 12.34 4.43 -10.76
N LEU A 324 12.25 3.42 -11.61
CA LEU A 324 13.36 2.90 -12.40
C LEU A 324 13.23 3.39 -13.84
N ASP A 325 14.33 3.41 -14.57
CA ASP A 325 14.31 3.74 -15.99
C ASP A 325 13.51 2.71 -16.82
N THR A 326 13.01 3.14 -17.98
CA THR A 326 12.15 2.34 -18.83
C THR A 326 12.81 1.01 -19.25
N ALA A 327 14.11 1.02 -19.53
CA ALA A 327 14.82 -0.21 -19.94
C ALA A 327 14.86 -1.23 -18.82
N THR A 328 15.09 -0.79 -17.58
CA THR A 328 15.05 -1.66 -16.41
C THR A 328 13.64 -2.17 -16.13
N LEU A 329 12.61 -1.31 -16.24
CA LEU A 329 11.21 -1.73 -16.08
C LEU A 329 10.79 -2.77 -17.11
N ASP A 330 11.13 -2.58 -18.39
CA ASP A 330 10.86 -3.54 -19.46
C ASP A 330 11.59 -4.87 -19.23
N TYR A 331 12.81 -4.80 -18.71
CA TYR A 331 13.56 -5.99 -18.35
C TYR A 331 12.90 -6.78 -17.22
N ILE A 332 12.52 -6.11 -16.14
CA ILE A 332 11.81 -6.72 -15.00
C ILE A 332 10.50 -7.38 -15.47
N ASN A 333 9.72 -6.71 -16.32
CA ASN A 333 8.49 -7.26 -16.87
C ASN A 333 8.76 -8.54 -17.66
N THR A 334 9.81 -8.56 -18.48
CA THR A 334 10.23 -9.77 -19.23
C THR A 334 10.62 -10.91 -18.27
N LEU A 335 11.37 -10.62 -17.22
CA LEU A 335 11.73 -11.62 -16.22
C LEU A 335 10.51 -12.14 -15.44
N TRP A 336 9.57 -11.25 -15.13
CA TRP A 336 8.33 -11.60 -14.45
C TRP A 336 7.46 -12.54 -15.28
N GLU A 337 7.28 -12.24 -16.57
CA GLU A 337 6.58 -13.13 -17.50
C GLU A 337 7.26 -14.50 -17.60
N ASN A 338 8.58 -14.54 -17.66
CA ASN A 338 9.34 -15.79 -17.68
C ASN A 338 9.15 -16.63 -16.41
N LEU A 339 9.05 -16.00 -15.25
CA LEU A 339 8.77 -16.68 -13.98
C LEU A 339 7.37 -17.31 -13.97
N LYS A 340 6.37 -16.61 -14.51
CA LYS A 340 4.96 -17.05 -14.50
C LYS A 340 4.64 -18.15 -15.51
N ILE A 341 5.45 -18.33 -16.55
CA ILE A 341 5.25 -19.35 -17.60
C ILE A 341 5.82 -20.73 -17.18
N ASN A 342 6.80 -20.77 -16.30
CA ASN A 342 7.47 -21.99 -15.84
C ASN A 342 6.93 -22.46 -14.49
#